data_3251489ac2da9de49e3c9b56021a39ab
#
_entry.id   3251489ac2da9de49e3c9b56021a39ab
#
_cell.length_a   1.000
_cell.length_b   1.000
_cell.length_c   1.000
_cell.angle_alpha   90.00
_cell.angle_beta   90.00
_cell.angle_gamma   90.00
#
_symmetry.space_group_name_H-M   'P 1'
#
loop_
_entity.id
_entity.type
_entity.pdbx_description
1 polymer ?
#
loop_
_entity_poly.entity_id
_entity_poly.type
_entity_poly.pdbx_seq_one_letter_code
_entity_poly.pdbx_strand_id
1 'polypeptide(L)'
;DITRQSVWDKASSDTTGLKKYYDKNKANYKWNERALINEYTVKSIDENIVKSSYDFSGKNPIEKTIKKFNKKQKLISYQKEYLEKESDEMKNLSWKAGFLTPFSINKDLGAATWKKIEMIQAPSTKSLEEARGYVIADYQDHLEKEWIAELEKEFKVEIDEGVLNKLVRK
;
A
#
# COMPACT_ATOMS: atom_id res chain seq x y z
N ASP A 1 -12.60 20.35 -22.59
CA ASP A 1 -13.19 19.02 -22.71
C ASP A 1 -14.21 18.84 -21.58
N ILE A 2 -15.50 18.72 -21.97
CA ILE A 2 -16.64 18.65 -21.03
C ILE A 2 -16.54 17.42 -20.14
N THR A 3 -16.13 16.27 -20.69
CA THR A 3 -15.94 15.03 -19.94
C THR A 3 -14.94 15.20 -18.80
N ARG A 4 -13.83 15.89 -19.08
CA ARG A 4 -12.80 16.15 -18.09
C ARG A 4 -13.35 16.95 -16.91
N GLN A 5 -14.08 18.02 -17.17
CA GLN A 5 -14.64 18.87 -16.11
C GLN A 5 -15.77 18.18 -15.35
N SER A 6 -16.65 17.46 -16.05
CA SER A 6 -17.83 16.84 -15.45
C SER A 6 -17.51 15.57 -14.63
N VAL A 7 -16.42 14.88 -14.98
CA VAL A 7 -16.08 13.57 -14.38
C VAL A 7 -14.75 13.63 -13.65
N TRP A 8 -13.65 13.88 -14.36
CA TRP A 8 -12.31 13.65 -13.77
C TRP A 8 -11.91 14.73 -12.76
N ASP A 9 -12.09 15.99 -13.11
CA ASP A 9 -11.76 17.11 -12.22
C ASP A 9 -12.72 17.10 -11.00
N LYS A 10 -14.00 16.75 -11.22
CA LYS A 10 -15.00 16.60 -10.17
C LYS A 10 -14.61 15.47 -9.19
N ALA A 11 -14.24 14.29 -9.69
CA ALA A 11 -13.88 13.17 -8.83
C ALA A 11 -12.69 13.47 -7.90
N SER A 12 -11.76 14.32 -8.36
CA SER A 12 -10.59 14.70 -7.56
C SER A 12 -10.88 15.84 -6.59
N SER A 13 -11.79 16.76 -6.92
CA SER A 13 -12.08 17.97 -6.14
C SER A 13 -13.29 17.84 -5.22
N ASP A 14 -14.27 17.02 -5.56
CA ASP A 14 -15.47 16.79 -4.74
C ASP A 14 -15.18 15.86 -3.55
N THR A 15 -14.58 16.41 -2.53
CA THR A 15 -14.25 15.65 -1.31
C THR A 15 -15.47 15.09 -0.61
N THR A 16 -16.62 15.75 -0.71
CA THR A 16 -17.88 15.32 -0.09
C THR A 16 -18.48 14.14 -0.84
N GLY A 17 -18.55 14.19 -2.16
CA GLY A 17 -19.01 13.09 -3.00
C GLY A 17 -18.10 11.87 -2.89
N LEU A 18 -16.79 12.09 -2.95
CA LEU A 18 -15.79 11.05 -2.77
C LEU A 18 -15.96 10.31 -1.43
N LYS A 19 -16.16 11.08 -0.35
CA LYS A 19 -16.40 10.48 0.98
C LYS A 19 -17.68 9.67 1.03
N LYS A 20 -18.78 10.19 0.48
CA LYS A 20 -20.06 9.47 0.39
C LYS A 20 -19.93 8.19 -0.43
N TYR A 21 -19.22 8.25 -1.55
CA TYR A 21 -18.96 7.09 -2.40
C TYR A 21 -18.16 6.03 -1.65
N TYR A 22 -17.08 6.43 -0.97
CA TYR A 22 -16.30 5.53 -0.13
C TYR A 22 -17.16 4.89 0.97
N ASP A 23 -17.94 5.67 1.73
CA ASP A 23 -18.74 5.15 2.84
C ASP A 23 -19.74 4.08 2.39
N LYS A 24 -20.30 4.21 1.17
CA LYS A 24 -21.18 3.21 0.56
C LYS A 24 -20.45 1.97 0.08
N ASN A 25 -19.20 2.12 -0.40
CA ASN A 25 -18.45 1.07 -1.08
C ASN A 25 -17.25 0.57 -0.28
N LYS A 26 -17.06 0.98 0.97
CA LYS A 26 -15.88 0.66 1.80
C LYS A 26 -15.60 -0.83 1.95
N ALA A 27 -16.61 -1.68 1.76
CA ALA A 27 -16.44 -3.13 1.78
C ALA A 27 -15.54 -3.66 0.64
N ASN A 28 -15.37 -2.89 -0.44
CA ASN A 28 -14.53 -3.22 -1.57
C ASN A 28 -13.04 -2.88 -1.32
N TYR A 29 -12.77 -2.00 -0.36
CA TYR A 29 -11.42 -1.51 -0.06
C TYR A 29 -10.89 -2.19 1.19
N LYS A 30 -10.28 -3.36 1.02
CA LYS A 30 -9.78 -4.17 2.13
C LYS A 30 -8.27 -4.35 2.04
N TRP A 31 -7.64 -4.37 3.20
CA TRP A 31 -6.33 -4.97 3.38
C TRP A 31 -6.52 -6.47 3.62
N ASN A 32 -5.71 -7.28 2.97
CA ASN A 32 -5.52 -8.66 3.36
C ASN A 32 -4.75 -8.74 4.70
N GLU A 33 -4.49 -9.95 5.19
CA GLU A 33 -3.59 -10.14 6.32
C GLU A 33 -2.21 -9.56 5.97
N ARG A 34 -1.69 -8.67 6.83
CA ARG A 34 -0.43 -7.97 6.59
C ARG A 34 0.45 -7.97 7.84
N ALA A 35 1.75 -7.92 7.62
CA ALA A 35 2.74 -7.79 8.69
C ALA A 35 3.32 -6.37 8.73
N LEU A 36 3.46 -5.82 9.93
CA LEU A 36 4.33 -4.67 10.16
C LEU A 36 5.76 -5.19 10.31
N ILE A 37 6.63 -4.75 9.42
CA ILE A 37 8.03 -5.14 9.38
C ILE A 37 8.90 -3.96 9.75
N ASN A 38 9.86 -4.19 10.64
CA ASN A 38 10.95 -3.28 10.89
C ASN A 38 12.20 -3.81 10.17
N GLU A 39 12.70 -3.06 9.21
CA GLU A 39 14.00 -3.31 8.60
C GLU A 39 15.07 -2.52 9.34
N TYR A 40 15.99 -3.23 9.98
CA TYR A 40 17.10 -2.65 10.74
C TYR A 40 18.32 -2.49 9.85
N THR A 41 19.01 -1.36 10.02
CA THR A 41 20.34 -1.12 9.46
C THR A 41 21.29 -0.76 10.57
N VAL A 42 22.36 -1.53 10.73
CA VAL A 42 23.44 -1.27 11.70
C VAL A 42 24.66 -0.83 10.93
N LYS A 43 25.18 0.36 11.23
CA LYS A 43 26.39 0.94 10.63
C LYS A 43 27.64 0.33 11.25
N SER A 44 27.82 -0.97 11.04
CA SER A 44 29.00 -1.74 11.48
C SER A 44 29.06 -3.05 10.71
N ILE A 45 30.28 -3.51 10.48
CA ILE A 45 30.59 -4.85 9.95
C ILE A 45 31.26 -5.74 11.02
N ASP A 46 31.45 -5.22 12.22
CA ASP A 46 31.92 -6.01 13.37
C ASP A 46 30.84 -7.01 13.78
N GLU A 47 31.16 -8.30 13.65
CA GLU A 47 30.19 -9.38 13.89
C GLU A 47 29.68 -9.37 15.34
N ASN A 48 30.46 -8.96 16.32
CA ASN A 48 30.03 -8.91 17.73
C ASN A 48 28.99 -7.81 17.92
N ILE A 49 29.21 -6.64 17.32
CA ILE A 49 28.25 -5.51 17.35
C ILE A 49 26.97 -5.89 16.64
N VAL A 50 27.09 -6.46 15.42
CA VAL A 50 25.93 -6.88 14.61
C VAL A 50 25.14 -7.94 15.37
N LYS A 51 25.77 -9.00 15.83
CA LYS A 51 25.13 -10.09 16.58
C LYS A 51 24.46 -9.61 17.87
N SER A 52 25.14 -8.77 18.64
CA SER A 52 24.57 -8.19 19.86
C SER A 52 23.32 -7.36 19.58
N SER A 53 23.34 -6.56 18.49
CA SER A 53 22.21 -5.74 18.06
C SER A 53 21.06 -6.60 17.57
N TYR A 54 21.37 -7.62 16.78
CA TYR A 54 20.43 -8.59 16.23
C TYR A 54 19.70 -9.36 17.34
N ASP A 55 20.46 -10.00 18.25
CA ASP A 55 19.92 -10.78 19.36
C ASP A 55 19.05 -9.92 20.29
N PHE A 56 19.45 -8.67 20.51
CA PHE A 56 18.68 -7.75 21.33
C PHE A 56 17.38 -7.31 20.65
N SER A 57 17.43 -7.00 19.34
CA SER A 57 16.25 -6.61 18.57
C SER A 57 15.20 -7.71 18.51
N GLY A 58 15.62 -8.98 18.48
CA GLY A 58 14.71 -10.12 18.51
C GLY A 58 13.86 -10.20 19.78
N LYS A 59 14.43 -9.79 20.92
CA LYS A 59 13.80 -9.89 22.24
C LYS A 59 13.14 -8.59 22.72
N ASN A 60 13.34 -7.49 22.01
CA ASN A 60 12.90 -6.17 22.44
C ASN A 60 12.21 -5.39 21.32
N PRO A 61 11.31 -4.46 21.66
CA PRO A 61 10.74 -3.55 20.70
C PRO A 61 11.81 -2.56 20.18
N ILE A 62 11.52 -1.97 19.02
CA ILE A 62 12.43 -1.09 18.29
C ILE A 62 12.93 0.07 19.14
N GLU A 63 12.06 0.69 19.93
CA GLU A 63 12.37 1.86 20.76
C GLU A 63 13.46 1.52 21.79
N LYS A 64 13.37 0.35 22.42
CA LYS A 64 14.39 -0.13 23.37
C LYS A 64 15.70 -0.42 22.67
N THR A 65 15.64 -0.99 21.46
CA THR A 65 16.83 -1.32 20.66
C THR A 65 17.57 -0.03 20.29
N ILE A 66 16.88 0.96 19.74
CA ILE A 66 17.44 2.27 19.40
C ILE A 66 18.03 2.95 20.63
N LYS A 67 17.28 3.00 21.74
CA LYS A 67 17.76 3.63 22.98
C LYS A 67 19.02 2.97 23.53
N LYS A 68 19.15 1.65 23.39
CA LYS A 68 20.34 0.94 23.88
C LYS A 68 21.58 1.22 23.05
N PHE A 69 21.49 1.12 21.73
CA PHE A 69 22.64 1.12 20.83
C PHE A 69 23.01 2.51 20.30
N ASN A 70 22.11 3.49 20.33
CA ASN A 70 22.35 4.84 19.84
C ASN A 70 22.76 5.86 20.93
N LYS A 71 23.23 5.39 22.09
CA LYS A 71 23.59 6.30 23.20
C LYS A 71 24.74 7.26 22.90
N LYS A 72 25.74 6.80 22.14
CA LYS A 72 26.95 7.59 21.84
C LYS A 72 26.93 8.12 20.40
N GLN A 73 26.39 7.36 19.49
CA GLN A 73 26.28 7.69 18.07
C GLN A 73 25.08 6.98 17.46
N LYS A 74 24.60 7.44 16.31
CA LYS A 74 23.52 6.80 15.57
C LYS A 74 24.05 5.52 14.88
N LEU A 75 24.16 4.43 15.65
CA LEU A 75 24.65 3.14 15.17
C LEU A 75 23.56 2.39 14.40
N ILE A 76 22.31 2.41 14.90
CA ILE A 76 21.17 1.68 14.32
C ILE A 76 20.15 2.66 13.79
N SER A 77 19.69 2.41 12.58
CA SER A 77 18.49 3.01 12.00
C SER A 77 17.50 1.92 11.62
N TYR A 78 16.26 2.31 11.32
CA TYR A 78 15.24 1.39 10.86
C TYR A 78 14.25 2.06 9.93
N GLN A 79 13.60 1.24 9.12
CA GLN A 79 12.45 1.62 8.31
C GLN A 79 11.28 0.71 8.69
N LYS A 80 10.06 1.24 8.62
CA LYS A 80 8.82 0.48 8.83
C LYS A 80 8.10 0.34 7.51
N GLU A 81 7.66 -0.87 7.22
CA GLU A 81 6.83 -1.17 6.06
C GLU A 81 5.72 -2.15 6.42
N TYR A 82 4.64 -2.12 5.66
CA TYR A 82 3.58 -3.13 5.73
C TYR A 82 3.66 -3.99 4.49
N LEU A 83 3.80 -5.30 4.68
CA LEU A 83 3.76 -6.29 3.61
C LEU A 83 2.54 -7.20 3.78
N GLU A 84 1.79 -7.40 2.71
CA GLU A 84 0.73 -8.40 2.68
C GLU A 84 1.34 -9.80 2.62
N LYS A 85 0.64 -10.79 3.18
CA LYS A 85 1.11 -12.18 3.25
C LYS A 85 1.46 -12.77 1.89
N GLU A 86 0.73 -12.38 0.86
CA GLU A 86 0.87 -12.86 -0.51
C GLU A 86 1.96 -12.10 -1.31
N SER A 87 2.62 -11.09 -0.71
CA SER A 87 3.69 -10.36 -1.40
C SER A 87 4.93 -11.24 -1.64
N ASP A 88 5.63 -10.97 -2.73
CA ASP A 88 6.81 -11.74 -3.12
C ASP A 88 7.91 -11.73 -2.04
N GLU A 89 8.05 -10.60 -1.35
CA GLU A 89 9.03 -10.43 -0.27
C GLU A 89 8.73 -11.34 0.93
N MET A 90 7.46 -11.74 1.10
CA MET A 90 7.04 -12.61 2.19
C MET A 90 7.16 -14.11 1.90
N LYS A 91 7.34 -14.51 0.64
CA LYS A 91 7.35 -15.94 0.24
C LYS A 91 8.36 -16.81 0.99
N ASN A 92 9.50 -16.23 1.39
CA ASN A 92 10.58 -16.93 2.07
C ASN A 92 10.67 -16.60 3.56
N LEU A 93 9.68 -15.91 4.12
CA LEU A 93 9.66 -15.50 5.51
C LEU A 93 8.64 -16.34 6.30
N SER A 94 8.98 -16.69 7.54
CA SER A 94 8.02 -17.32 8.44
C SER A 94 6.97 -16.31 8.88
N TRP A 95 5.70 -16.57 8.58
CA TRP A 95 4.57 -15.70 8.94
C TRP A 95 4.27 -15.79 10.44
N LYS A 96 5.13 -15.16 11.24
CA LYS A 96 5.05 -15.19 12.70
C LYS A 96 5.57 -13.88 13.31
N ALA A 97 4.81 -13.28 14.20
CA ALA A 97 5.27 -12.12 14.97
C ALA A 97 6.54 -12.47 15.78
N GLY A 98 7.51 -11.58 15.76
CA GLY A 98 8.82 -11.78 16.35
C GLY A 98 9.83 -12.53 15.46
N PHE A 99 9.42 -13.02 14.27
CA PHE A 99 10.35 -13.65 13.35
C PHE A 99 11.40 -12.65 12.88
N LEU A 100 12.67 -13.10 12.84
CA LEU A 100 13.80 -12.35 12.31
C LEU A 100 14.34 -13.06 11.08
N THR A 101 14.63 -12.31 10.01
CA THR A 101 15.47 -12.84 8.94
C THR A 101 16.91 -13.00 9.43
N PRO A 102 17.71 -13.88 8.86
CA PRO A 102 19.15 -13.83 9.06
C PRO A 102 19.68 -12.43 8.74
N PHE A 103 20.65 -11.97 9.51
CA PHE A 103 21.30 -10.71 9.16
C PHE A 103 22.26 -10.89 7.98
N SER A 104 22.40 -9.86 7.17
CA SER A 104 23.36 -9.80 6.05
C SER A 104 24.35 -8.67 6.29
N ILE A 105 25.63 -8.94 6.17
CA ILE A 105 26.70 -7.93 6.27
C ILE A 105 27.12 -7.52 4.85
N ASN A 106 26.97 -6.24 4.55
CA ASN A 106 27.48 -5.63 3.33
C ASN A 106 28.77 -4.84 3.65
N LYS A 107 29.91 -5.38 3.26
CA LYS A 107 31.22 -4.78 3.53
C LYS A 107 31.44 -3.49 2.74
N ASP A 108 30.88 -3.36 1.56
CA ASP A 108 31.02 -2.19 0.71
C ASP A 108 30.27 -0.99 1.30
N LEU A 109 29.11 -1.23 1.91
CA LEU A 109 28.32 -0.21 2.61
C LEU A 109 28.73 -0.03 4.07
N GLY A 110 29.61 -0.88 4.59
CA GLY A 110 30.01 -0.84 5.99
C GLY A 110 28.86 -1.09 6.96
N ALA A 111 27.87 -1.87 6.59
CA ALA A 111 26.63 -2.03 7.33
C ALA A 111 26.10 -3.46 7.31
N ALA A 112 25.26 -3.78 8.29
CA ALA A 112 24.49 -5.02 8.33
C ALA A 112 22.99 -4.69 8.39
N THR A 113 22.17 -5.56 7.78
CA THR A 113 20.72 -5.42 7.72
C THR A 113 20.00 -6.71 8.09
N TRP A 114 18.82 -6.58 8.65
CA TRP A 114 17.85 -7.68 8.86
C TRP A 114 16.44 -7.13 8.97
N LYS A 115 15.44 -7.99 8.80
CA LYS A 115 14.03 -7.65 8.98
C LYS A 115 13.45 -8.37 10.19
N LYS A 116 12.52 -7.72 10.90
CA LYS A 116 11.74 -8.29 11.99
C LYS A 116 10.27 -8.10 11.72
N ILE A 117 9.47 -9.17 11.80
CA ILE A 117 8.02 -9.06 11.85
C ILE A 117 7.62 -8.60 13.25
N GLU A 118 7.23 -7.35 13.38
CA GLU A 118 6.84 -6.77 14.67
C GLU A 118 5.46 -7.24 15.10
N MET A 119 4.50 -7.23 14.18
CA MET A 119 3.14 -7.71 14.41
C MET A 119 2.49 -8.18 13.11
N ILE A 120 1.49 -9.04 13.24
CA ILE A 120 0.61 -9.46 12.16
C ILE A 120 -0.76 -8.80 12.41
N GLN A 121 -1.29 -8.17 11.39
CA GLN A 121 -2.60 -7.53 11.40
C GLN A 121 -3.59 -8.36 10.60
N ALA A 122 -4.73 -8.65 11.20
CA ALA A 122 -5.85 -9.28 10.50
C ALA A 122 -6.37 -8.40 9.35
N PRO A 123 -7.07 -8.99 8.38
CA PRO A 123 -7.73 -8.25 7.32
C PRO A 123 -8.60 -7.11 7.89
N SER A 124 -8.52 -5.95 7.28
CA SER A 124 -9.22 -4.75 7.73
C SER A 124 -9.67 -3.90 6.56
N THR A 125 -10.63 -3.00 6.77
CA THR A 125 -11.01 -2.03 5.75
C THR A 125 -9.96 -0.92 5.69
N LYS A 126 -9.50 -0.59 4.48
CA LYS A 126 -8.64 0.58 4.23
C LYS A 126 -9.42 1.84 4.60
N SER A 127 -8.79 2.77 5.27
CA SER A 127 -9.34 4.12 5.42
C SER A 127 -9.48 4.80 4.04
N LEU A 128 -10.28 5.87 3.97
CA LEU A 128 -10.38 6.66 2.74
C LEU A 128 -8.99 7.16 2.28
N GLU A 129 -8.13 7.53 3.21
CA GLU A 129 -6.79 8.00 2.92
C GLU A 129 -5.90 6.91 2.33
N GLU A 130 -5.93 5.71 2.90
CA GLU A 130 -5.21 4.53 2.41
C GLU A 130 -5.72 4.04 1.05
N ALA A 131 -7.03 4.15 0.80
CA ALA A 131 -7.68 3.72 -0.44
C ALA A 131 -7.86 4.85 -1.46
N ARG A 132 -7.42 6.08 -1.18
CA ARG A 132 -7.80 7.29 -1.92
C ARG A 132 -7.63 7.16 -3.44
N GLY A 133 -6.54 6.61 -3.92
CA GLY A 133 -6.30 6.42 -5.34
C GLY A 133 -7.33 5.49 -6.01
N TYR A 134 -7.63 4.38 -5.35
CA TYR A 134 -8.65 3.43 -5.83
C TYR A 134 -10.05 4.05 -5.79
N VAL A 135 -10.38 4.74 -4.69
CA VAL A 135 -11.69 5.37 -4.52
C VAL A 135 -11.92 6.47 -5.55
N ILE A 136 -10.89 7.27 -5.89
CA ILE A 136 -10.98 8.29 -6.94
C ILE A 136 -11.25 7.63 -8.30
N ALA A 137 -10.53 6.58 -8.66
CA ALA A 137 -10.73 5.87 -9.92
C ALA A 137 -12.15 5.28 -10.03
N ASP A 138 -12.59 4.57 -9.00
CA ASP A 138 -13.94 4.00 -8.97
C ASP A 138 -15.04 5.07 -8.95
N TYR A 139 -14.79 6.22 -8.31
CA TYR A 139 -15.71 7.36 -8.30
C TYR A 139 -15.76 8.06 -9.65
N GLN A 140 -14.65 8.13 -10.38
CA GLN A 140 -14.63 8.60 -11.77
C GLN A 140 -15.53 7.73 -12.66
N ASP A 141 -15.37 6.42 -12.59
CA ASP A 141 -16.20 5.46 -13.33
C ASP A 141 -17.69 5.59 -12.97
N HIS A 142 -17.98 5.85 -11.70
CA HIS A 142 -19.35 6.06 -11.22
C HIS A 142 -19.95 7.35 -11.81
N LEU A 143 -19.22 8.46 -11.73
CA LEU A 143 -19.66 9.74 -12.28
C LEU A 143 -19.83 9.69 -13.81
N GLU A 144 -18.95 8.98 -14.50
CA GLU A 144 -19.07 8.78 -15.95
C GLU A 144 -20.33 8.01 -16.32
N LYS A 145 -20.63 6.94 -15.60
CA LYS A 145 -21.88 6.17 -15.82
C LYS A 145 -23.13 7.01 -15.54
N GLU A 146 -23.14 7.80 -14.47
CA GLU A 146 -24.24 8.70 -14.16
C GLU A 146 -24.41 9.75 -15.26
N TRP A 147 -23.32 10.36 -15.71
CA TRP A 147 -23.34 11.37 -16.77
C TRP A 147 -23.82 10.80 -18.10
N ILE A 148 -23.36 9.61 -18.50
CA ILE A 148 -23.84 8.93 -19.71
C ILE A 148 -25.35 8.64 -19.59
N ALA A 149 -25.80 8.14 -18.44
CA ALA A 149 -27.22 7.86 -18.22
C ALA A 149 -28.10 9.13 -18.25
N GLU A 150 -27.57 10.28 -17.83
CA GLU A 150 -28.25 11.56 -17.97
C GLU A 150 -28.34 11.99 -19.44
N LEU A 151 -27.24 11.85 -20.19
CA LEU A 151 -27.21 12.17 -21.62
C LEU A 151 -28.18 11.28 -22.42
N GLU A 152 -28.25 9.98 -22.13
CA GLU A 152 -29.19 9.05 -22.78
C GLU A 152 -30.66 9.39 -22.51
N LYS A 153 -30.97 10.00 -21.38
CA LYS A 153 -32.32 10.50 -21.07
C LYS A 153 -32.64 11.78 -21.80
N GLU A 154 -31.64 12.66 -21.95
CA GLU A 154 -31.80 13.96 -22.60
C GLU A 154 -31.76 13.85 -24.13
N PHE A 155 -30.93 12.96 -24.65
CA PHE A 155 -30.73 12.78 -26.10
C PHE A 155 -31.13 11.37 -26.52
N LYS A 156 -32.10 11.28 -27.41
CA LYS A 156 -32.48 9.99 -27.99
C LYS A 156 -31.38 9.50 -28.91
N VAL A 157 -30.78 8.37 -28.57
CA VAL A 157 -29.75 7.71 -29.40
C VAL A 157 -30.44 6.78 -30.38
N GLU A 158 -30.26 7.01 -31.70
CA GLU A 158 -30.70 6.10 -32.76
C GLU A 158 -29.47 5.46 -33.41
N ILE A 159 -29.40 4.14 -33.39
CA ILE A 159 -28.32 3.38 -34.04
C ILE A 159 -28.80 2.93 -35.41
N ASP A 160 -28.13 3.42 -36.48
CA ASP A 160 -28.35 2.91 -37.82
C ASP A 160 -27.66 1.54 -37.99
N GLU A 161 -28.44 0.48 -37.75
CA GLU A 161 -27.96 -0.92 -37.85
C GLU A 161 -27.44 -1.24 -39.26
N GLY A 162 -27.96 -0.60 -40.30
CA GLY A 162 -27.50 -0.79 -41.68
C GLY A 162 -26.07 -0.30 -41.91
N VAL A 163 -25.73 0.83 -41.29
CA VAL A 163 -24.35 1.35 -41.31
C VAL A 163 -23.43 0.54 -40.42
N LEU A 164 -23.88 0.18 -39.23
CA LEU A 164 -23.10 -0.63 -38.27
C LEU A 164 -22.71 -1.99 -38.90
N ASN A 165 -23.65 -2.68 -39.52
CA ASN A 165 -23.40 -3.98 -40.16
C ASN A 165 -22.47 -3.91 -41.37
N LYS A 166 -22.37 -2.77 -42.06
CA LYS A 166 -21.37 -2.54 -43.11
C LYS A 166 -19.95 -2.32 -42.57
N LEU A 167 -19.82 -1.78 -41.37
CA LEU A 167 -18.52 -1.54 -40.72
C LEU A 167 -17.93 -2.78 -40.08
N VAL A 168 -18.79 -3.68 -39.55
CA VAL A 168 -18.38 -4.92 -38.87
C VAL A 168 -18.03 -6.06 -39.86
N ARG A 169 -18.46 -5.95 -41.13
CA ARG A 169 -18.18 -6.97 -42.17
C ARG A 169 -16.94 -6.72 -43.00
N LYS A 170 -15.92 -6.08 -42.44
CA LYS A 170 -14.58 -5.99 -43.04
C LYS A 170 -13.59 -6.93 -42.40
#